data_232460c218b43d2616706d270c7edb78
#
_entry.id   232460c218b43d2616706d270c7edb78
#
_cell.length_a   1.000
_cell.length_b   1.000
_cell.length_c   1.000
_cell.angle_alpha   90.00
_cell.angle_beta   90.00
_cell.angle_gamma   90.00
#
_symmetry.space_group_name_H-M   'P 1'
#
loop_
_entity.id
_entity.type
_entity.pdbx_description
1 polymer ?
#
loop_
_entity_poly.entity_id
_entity_poly.type
_entity_poly.pdbx_seq_one_letter_code
_entity_poly.pdbx_strand_id
1 'polypeptide(L)'
;GLDQTISKHRIDHLKRGVSEFFPDLGDPNRSWLGFRPSIPDSRPVISESSKGNDIIYAFGHGHIGLTLAPITAAIVESIITKSKPPVEISQYSVKRF
;
A
#
# COMPACT_ATOMS: atom_id res chain seq x y z
N GLY A 1 -11.04 9.39 9.98
CA GLY A 1 -12.16 10.08 9.38
C GLY A 1 -12.00 10.31 7.88
N LEU A 2 -13.09 10.73 7.24
CA LEU A 2 -13.13 11.02 5.80
C LEU A 2 -12.92 12.52 5.49
N ASP A 3 -12.31 13.26 6.41
CA ASP A 3 -12.00 14.68 6.23
C ASP A 3 -10.83 14.84 5.24
N GLN A 4 -11.07 15.54 4.14
CA GLN A 4 -10.10 15.84 3.09
C GLN A 4 -9.45 17.21 3.22
N THR A 5 -9.65 17.90 4.34
CA THR A 5 -9.06 19.21 4.57
C THR A 5 -7.52 19.10 4.71
N ILE A 6 -6.80 19.79 3.86
CA ILE A 6 -5.33 19.84 3.92
C ILE A 6 -4.93 20.74 5.09
N SER A 7 -4.28 20.16 6.09
CA SER A 7 -3.76 20.90 7.23
C SER A 7 -2.45 21.61 6.87
N LYS A 8 -2.44 22.97 6.96
CA LYS A 8 -1.24 23.76 6.76
C LYS A 8 -0.10 23.35 7.69
N HIS A 9 -0.40 23.10 8.97
CA HIS A 9 0.59 22.64 9.94
C HIS A 9 1.29 21.33 9.52
N ARG A 10 0.54 20.38 8.95
CA ARG A 10 1.11 19.11 8.44
C ARG A 10 2.00 19.35 7.22
N ILE A 11 1.60 20.24 6.32
CA ILE A 11 2.43 20.62 5.16
C ILE A 11 3.72 21.28 5.63
N ASP A 12 3.66 22.21 6.58
CA ASP A 12 4.84 22.88 7.13
C ASP A 12 5.78 21.90 7.84
N HIS A 13 5.22 20.89 8.52
CA HIS A 13 6.02 19.82 9.14
C HIS A 13 6.75 18.97 8.09
N LEU A 14 6.05 18.57 7.01
CA LEU A 14 6.66 17.82 5.90
C LEU A 14 7.76 18.63 5.22
N LYS A 15 7.53 19.93 4.97
CA LYS A 15 8.55 20.85 4.39
C LYS A 15 9.82 20.89 5.26
N ARG A 16 9.68 21.05 6.58
CA ARG A 16 10.82 21.03 7.48
C ARG A 16 11.59 19.71 7.40
N GLY A 17 10.89 18.57 7.46
CA GLY A 17 11.54 17.26 7.36
C GLY A 17 12.28 17.06 6.04
N VAL A 18 11.72 17.52 4.93
CA VAL A 18 12.39 17.45 3.62
C VAL A 18 13.60 18.35 3.55
N SER A 19 13.51 19.59 4.07
CA SER A 19 14.62 20.55 4.00
C SER A 19 15.85 20.15 4.82
N GLU A 20 15.70 19.27 5.81
CA GLU A 20 16.84 18.69 6.54
C GLU A 20 17.75 17.84 5.66
N PHE A 21 17.16 17.12 4.69
CA PHE A 21 17.87 16.21 3.78
C PHE A 21 18.14 16.85 2.41
N PHE A 22 17.28 17.76 1.98
CA PHE A 22 17.30 18.38 0.66
C PHE A 22 17.07 19.90 0.76
N PRO A 23 18.04 20.67 1.30
CA PRO A 23 17.87 22.09 1.57
C PRO A 23 17.58 22.94 0.31
N ASP A 24 18.07 22.49 -0.85
CA ASP A 24 17.95 23.21 -2.11
C ASP A 24 16.68 22.87 -2.92
N LEU A 25 15.79 22.04 -2.38
CA LEU A 25 14.62 21.57 -3.12
C LEU A 25 13.53 22.65 -3.32
N GLY A 26 13.55 23.70 -2.49
CA GLY A 26 12.56 24.78 -2.53
C GLY A 26 11.17 24.39 -2.01
N ASP A 27 10.20 25.21 -2.33
CA ASP A 27 8.80 25.00 -1.92
C ASP A 27 8.05 24.02 -2.84
N PRO A 28 7.10 23.21 -2.30
CA PRO A 28 6.29 22.33 -3.12
C PRO A 28 5.37 23.13 -4.07
N ASN A 29 5.29 22.73 -5.32
CA ASN A 29 4.42 23.35 -6.31
C ASN A 29 2.93 23.08 -6.04
N ARG A 30 2.62 21.91 -5.44
CA ARG A 30 1.26 21.46 -5.20
C ARG A 30 1.21 20.49 -4.02
N SER A 31 0.12 20.55 -3.28
CA SER A 31 -0.21 19.56 -2.24
C SER A 31 -1.56 18.92 -2.53
N TRP A 32 -1.72 17.67 -2.12
CA TRP A 32 -2.97 16.92 -2.22
C TRP A 32 -3.08 15.96 -1.05
N LEU A 33 -4.28 15.50 -0.79
CA LEU A 33 -4.58 14.51 0.24
C LEU A 33 -5.31 13.32 -0.38
N GLY A 34 -4.92 12.12 0.01
CA GLY A 34 -5.59 10.88 -0.38
C GLY A 34 -5.87 10.00 0.84
N PHE A 35 -6.86 9.13 0.71
CA PHE A 35 -7.13 8.11 1.70
C PHE A 35 -6.23 6.90 1.49
N ARG A 36 -5.81 6.28 2.60
CA ARG A 36 -5.07 5.03 2.55
C ARG A 36 -6.04 3.85 2.46
N PRO A 37 -5.77 2.85 1.60
CA PRO A 37 -6.59 1.65 1.48
C PRO A 37 -6.36 0.73 2.68
N SER A 38 -6.97 1.05 3.81
CA SER A 38 -6.87 0.26 5.04
C SER A 38 -7.93 -0.83 5.08
N ILE A 39 -7.58 -1.98 5.68
CA ILE A 39 -8.48 -3.09 5.98
C ILE A 39 -8.51 -3.36 7.49
N PRO A 40 -9.58 -3.98 8.03
CA PRO A 40 -9.76 -4.10 9.49
C PRO A 40 -8.60 -4.76 10.23
N ASP A 41 -7.98 -5.79 9.65
CA ASP A 41 -6.85 -6.51 10.26
C ASP A 41 -5.47 -5.95 9.86
N SER A 42 -5.42 -4.85 9.13
CA SER A 42 -4.20 -4.19 8.65
C SER A 42 -3.26 -5.06 7.80
N ARG A 43 -3.74 -6.19 7.28
CA ARG A 43 -2.99 -7.09 6.41
C ARG A 43 -3.50 -6.99 4.98
N PRO A 44 -2.66 -6.85 3.95
CA PRO A 44 -3.14 -6.81 2.57
C PRO A 44 -3.85 -8.11 2.18
N VAL A 45 -4.73 -8.02 1.21
CA VAL A 45 -5.27 -9.20 0.51
C VAL A 45 -4.41 -9.47 -0.70
N ILE A 46 -3.82 -10.66 -0.77
CA ILE A 46 -3.04 -11.13 -1.92
C ILE A 46 -3.43 -12.59 -2.14
N SER A 47 -4.40 -12.82 -2.99
CA SER A 47 -4.92 -14.19 -3.23
C SER A 47 -5.75 -14.27 -4.50
N GLU A 48 -5.98 -15.49 -4.96
CA GLU A 48 -6.99 -15.75 -5.98
C GLU A 48 -8.40 -15.40 -5.49
N SER A 49 -9.25 -15.01 -6.43
CA SER A 49 -10.68 -14.82 -6.19
C SER A 49 -11.37 -16.13 -5.83
N SER A 50 -12.35 -16.09 -4.94
CA SER A 50 -13.22 -17.22 -4.66
C SER A 50 -14.17 -17.58 -5.83
N LYS A 51 -14.25 -16.70 -6.84
CA LYS A 51 -15.14 -16.86 -8.01
C LYS A 51 -14.42 -17.33 -9.28
N GLY A 52 -13.12 -17.49 -9.24
CA GLY A 52 -12.32 -17.94 -10.38
C GLY A 52 -10.83 -17.71 -10.13
N ASN A 53 -9.98 -18.55 -10.68
CA ASN A 53 -8.53 -18.50 -10.53
C ASN A 53 -7.81 -17.58 -11.54
N ASP A 54 -8.55 -16.97 -12.44
CA ASP A 54 -8.06 -15.96 -13.41
C ASP A 54 -8.12 -14.55 -12.87
N ILE A 55 -8.65 -14.37 -11.64
CA ILE A 55 -8.71 -13.08 -10.97
C ILE A 55 -7.89 -13.14 -9.70
N ILE A 56 -6.90 -12.27 -9.60
CA ILE A 56 -6.03 -12.15 -8.43
C ILE A 56 -6.26 -10.80 -7.77
N TYR A 57 -6.48 -10.83 -6.47
CA TYR A 57 -6.55 -9.65 -5.62
C TYR A 57 -5.18 -9.29 -5.08
N ALA A 58 -4.84 -8.00 -5.12
CA ALA A 58 -3.65 -7.43 -4.48
C ALA A 58 -3.99 -6.00 -4.00
N PHE A 59 -4.55 -5.88 -2.81
CA PHE A 59 -5.01 -4.59 -2.28
C PHE A 59 -4.91 -4.49 -0.75
N GLY A 60 -5.18 -3.31 -0.21
CA GLY A 60 -5.27 -3.10 1.23
C GLY A 60 -3.92 -2.96 1.94
N HIS A 61 -2.88 -2.49 1.25
CA HIS A 61 -1.52 -2.34 1.78
C HIS A 61 -1.36 -1.15 2.76
N GLY A 62 -2.41 -0.38 3.02
CA GLY A 62 -2.36 0.76 3.94
C GLY A 62 -1.30 1.79 3.54
N HIS A 63 -0.40 2.10 4.48
CA HIS A 63 0.67 3.10 4.27
C HIS A 63 2.03 2.49 3.87
N ILE A 64 2.14 1.18 3.75
CA ILE A 64 3.40 0.47 3.44
C ILE A 64 3.39 -0.20 2.05
N GLY A 65 2.47 0.19 1.17
CA GLY A 65 2.32 -0.42 -0.15
C GLY A 65 3.57 -0.36 -1.01
N LEU A 66 4.29 0.77 -0.99
CA LEU A 66 5.55 0.90 -1.73
C LEU A 66 6.61 -0.08 -1.21
N THR A 67 6.77 -0.19 0.10
CA THR A 67 7.70 -1.12 0.76
C THR A 67 7.35 -2.58 0.44
N LEU A 68 6.06 -2.92 0.39
CA LEU A 68 5.59 -4.28 0.14
C LEU A 68 5.47 -4.62 -1.35
N ALA A 69 5.69 -3.68 -2.26
CA ALA A 69 5.50 -3.91 -3.70
C ALA A 69 6.34 -5.08 -4.24
N PRO A 70 7.63 -5.24 -3.92
CA PRO A 70 8.43 -6.35 -4.46
C PRO A 70 7.94 -7.71 -3.98
N ILE A 71 7.64 -7.86 -2.68
CA ILE A 71 7.15 -9.14 -2.16
C ILE A 71 5.73 -9.46 -2.65
N THR A 72 4.88 -8.45 -2.82
CA THR A 72 3.55 -8.61 -3.42
C THR A 72 3.66 -9.13 -4.85
N ALA A 73 4.57 -8.57 -5.65
CA ALA A 73 4.82 -9.01 -7.02
C ALA A 73 5.26 -10.48 -7.05
N ALA A 74 6.20 -10.89 -6.20
CA ALA A 74 6.68 -12.27 -6.12
C ALA A 74 5.57 -13.24 -5.70
N ILE A 75 4.69 -12.84 -4.79
CA ILE A 75 3.52 -13.65 -4.40
C ILE A 75 2.55 -13.79 -5.58
N VAL A 76 2.21 -12.70 -6.26
CA VAL A 76 1.30 -12.72 -7.43
C VAL A 76 1.89 -13.59 -8.54
N GLU A 77 3.17 -13.45 -8.83
CA GLU A 77 3.87 -14.31 -9.80
C GLU A 77 3.75 -15.79 -9.42
N SER A 78 4.00 -16.15 -8.16
CA SER A 78 3.89 -17.53 -7.69
C SER A 78 2.48 -18.09 -7.86
N ILE A 79 1.45 -17.29 -7.63
CA ILE A 79 0.05 -17.68 -7.85
C ILE A 79 -0.20 -17.94 -9.33
N ILE A 80 0.21 -17.05 -10.22
CA ILE A 80 0.03 -17.17 -11.67
C ILE A 80 0.76 -18.39 -12.22
N THR A 81 2.00 -18.60 -11.81
CA THR A 81 2.83 -19.71 -12.29
C THR A 81 2.59 -21.04 -11.56
N LYS A 82 1.71 -21.04 -10.56
CA LYS A 82 1.43 -22.19 -9.68
C LYS A 82 2.69 -22.75 -9.04
N SER A 83 3.61 -21.87 -8.68
CA SER A 83 4.85 -22.19 -7.98
C SER A 83 4.75 -21.92 -6.48
N LYS A 84 5.76 -22.34 -5.72
CA LYS A 84 5.79 -22.10 -4.28
C LYS A 84 5.98 -20.62 -4.00
N PRO A 85 5.10 -19.98 -3.20
CA PRO A 85 5.28 -18.58 -2.83
C PRO A 85 6.52 -18.39 -1.92
N PRO A 86 7.14 -17.21 -1.95
CA PRO A 86 8.35 -16.92 -1.18
C PRO A 86 8.11 -16.87 0.34
N VAL A 87 6.86 -16.70 0.75
CA VAL A 87 6.42 -16.65 2.16
C VAL A 87 5.10 -17.39 2.33
N GLU A 88 4.74 -17.72 3.58
CA GLU A 88 3.41 -18.26 3.89
C GLU A 88 2.32 -17.23 3.60
N ILE A 89 1.35 -17.57 2.74
CA ILE A 89 0.36 -16.63 2.21
C ILE A 89 -1.09 -16.86 2.68
N SER A 90 -1.37 -17.89 3.47
CA SER A 90 -2.73 -18.19 3.95
C SER A 90 -3.37 -17.02 4.70
N GLN A 91 -2.57 -16.29 5.46
CA GLN A 91 -2.99 -15.10 6.21
C GLN A 91 -3.35 -13.88 5.32
N TYR A 92 -3.03 -13.91 4.03
CA TYR A 92 -3.35 -12.86 3.06
C TYR A 92 -4.52 -13.25 2.15
N SER A 93 -5.13 -14.39 2.38
CA SER A 93 -6.29 -14.87 1.62
C SER A 93 -7.50 -13.97 1.83
N VAL A 94 -8.26 -13.73 0.74
CA VAL A 94 -9.58 -13.07 0.83
C VAL A 94 -10.59 -13.87 1.66
N LYS A 95 -10.40 -15.18 1.77
CA LYS A 95 -11.31 -16.08 2.52
C LYS A 95 -11.19 -15.95 4.05
N ARG A 96 -10.32 -15.09 4.56
CA ARG A 96 -10.17 -14.85 6.00
C ARG A 96 -11.24 -13.91 6.59
N PHE A 97 -12.06 -13.33 5.72
CA PHE A 97 -13.20 -12.47 6.10
C PHE A 97 -14.53 -13.20 6.01
#